data_5343b6ab0941508552a6ca86da93360b
#
_entry.id   5343b6ab0941508552a6ca86da93360b
#
_cell.length_a   1.000
_cell.length_b   1.000
_cell.length_c   1.000
_cell.angle_alpha   90.00
_cell.angle_beta   90.00
_cell.angle_gamma   90.00
#
_symmetry.space_group_name_H-M   'P 1'
#
loop_
_entity.id
_entity.type
_entity.pdbx_description
1 polymer ?
#
loop_
_entity_poly.entity_id
_entity_poly.type
_entity_poly.pdbx_seq_one_letter_code
_entity_poly.pdbx_strand_id
1 'polypeptide(L)'
;MKNVKLILVATLTAATLGALGIQSLSAQQAGFKRVELQRGDLSVAGREAVVVRVELDADGIVGRHTHPGEESTFIIEGSLLIEINGKAPMTLSAGETFFVPAGVIHGGKNVGKTPAKLLATYIVEKGKPLATPAK
;
A
#
# COMPACT_ATOMS: atom_id res chain seq x y z
N MET A 1 33.44 66.80 -21.87
CA MET A 1 33.60 65.36 -21.98
C MET A 1 33.05 64.74 -20.70
N LYS A 2 31.83 64.16 -20.72
CA LYS A 2 31.18 63.66 -19.53
C LYS A 2 31.20 62.10 -19.58
N ASN A 3 31.93 61.47 -18.65
CA ASN A 3 32.04 60.03 -18.55
C ASN A 3 30.76 59.47 -17.92
N VAL A 4 29.96 58.70 -18.67
CA VAL A 4 28.83 57.94 -18.19
C VAL A 4 29.36 56.58 -17.73
N LYS A 5 29.31 56.31 -16.42
CA LYS A 5 29.58 54.99 -15.88
C LYS A 5 28.33 54.10 -16.01
N LEU A 6 28.45 53.08 -16.82
CA LEU A 6 27.42 52.05 -16.97
C LEU A 6 27.47 51.12 -15.75
N ILE A 7 26.39 51.13 -14.96
CA ILE A 7 26.25 50.22 -13.80
C ILE A 7 25.50 48.97 -14.36
N LEU A 8 26.23 47.87 -14.39
CA LEU A 8 25.65 46.57 -14.73
C LEU A 8 24.94 46.01 -13.50
N VAL A 9 23.62 45.97 -13.48
CA VAL A 9 22.82 45.30 -12.45
C VAL A 9 22.69 43.85 -12.86
N ALA A 10 23.39 42.96 -12.19
CA ALA A 10 23.22 41.52 -12.35
C ALA A 10 22.03 41.08 -11.51
N THR A 11 20.91 40.77 -12.18
CA THR A 11 19.75 40.12 -11.55
C THR A 11 20.01 38.62 -11.38
N LEU A 12 20.24 38.23 -10.12
CA LEU A 12 20.38 36.83 -9.74
C LEU A 12 18.98 36.18 -9.68
N THR A 13 18.62 35.48 -10.72
CA THR A 13 17.39 34.67 -10.71
C THR A 13 17.65 33.38 -9.94
N ALA A 14 17.13 33.29 -8.72
CA ALA A 14 17.12 32.06 -7.94
C ALA A 14 16.11 31.08 -8.57
N ALA A 15 16.63 30.07 -9.25
CA ALA A 15 15.83 28.94 -9.72
C ALA A 15 15.47 28.05 -8.52
N THR A 16 14.23 28.14 -8.05
CA THR A 16 13.68 27.17 -7.10
C THR A 16 13.48 25.86 -7.82
N LEU A 17 14.38 24.89 -7.60
CA LEU A 17 14.14 23.49 -7.94
C LEU A 17 13.01 22.98 -7.05
N GLY A 18 11.80 22.96 -7.58
CA GLY A 18 10.69 22.21 -6.99
C GLY A 18 11.06 20.73 -6.98
N ALA A 19 11.23 20.16 -5.78
CA ALA A 19 11.34 18.73 -5.63
C ALA A 19 10.02 18.08 -6.08
N LEU A 20 9.98 17.64 -7.33
CA LEU A 20 8.94 16.73 -7.81
C LEU A 20 9.10 15.43 -7.02
N GLY A 21 8.26 15.25 -6.01
CA GLY A 21 8.12 14.00 -5.29
C GLY A 21 7.83 12.89 -6.30
N ILE A 22 8.80 12.03 -6.54
CA ILE A 22 8.61 10.80 -7.31
C ILE A 22 7.68 9.93 -6.45
N GLN A 23 6.37 10.07 -6.68
CA GLN A 23 5.43 9.05 -6.24
C GLN A 23 5.78 7.81 -7.03
N SER A 24 6.40 6.85 -6.36
CA SER A 24 6.60 5.51 -6.93
C SER A 24 5.20 4.97 -7.26
N LEU A 25 4.82 5.03 -8.54
CA LEU A 25 3.76 4.18 -9.05
C LEU A 25 4.28 2.74 -8.86
N SER A 26 3.93 2.13 -7.73
CA SER A 26 4.04 0.68 -7.64
C SER A 26 3.16 0.14 -8.76
N ALA A 27 3.79 -0.48 -9.77
CA ALA A 27 3.08 -1.09 -10.88
C ALA A 27 1.98 -1.98 -10.28
N GLN A 28 0.72 -1.63 -10.56
CA GLN A 28 -0.43 -2.37 -10.06
C GLN A 28 -0.33 -3.76 -10.68
N GLN A 29 -0.17 -4.77 -9.84
CA GLN A 29 -0.04 -6.16 -10.29
C GLN A 29 -1.30 -6.51 -11.10
N ALA A 30 -1.15 -7.12 -12.27
CA ALA A 30 -2.27 -7.49 -13.11
C ALA A 30 -3.29 -8.33 -12.34
N GLY A 31 -4.57 -7.97 -12.43
CA GLY A 31 -5.64 -8.64 -11.70
C GLY A 31 -5.72 -8.33 -10.21
N PHE A 32 -4.97 -7.31 -9.73
CA PHE A 32 -4.98 -6.86 -8.34
C PHE A 32 -5.17 -5.35 -8.25
N LYS A 33 -6.17 -4.90 -7.50
CA LYS A 33 -6.47 -3.49 -7.28
C LYS A 33 -6.64 -3.20 -5.80
N ARG A 34 -6.05 -2.10 -5.33
CA ARG A 34 -6.22 -1.58 -3.96
C ARG A 34 -6.79 -0.17 -4.01
N VAL A 35 -7.75 0.09 -3.14
CA VAL A 35 -8.33 1.43 -2.93
C VAL A 35 -8.32 1.71 -1.43
N GLU A 36 -7.54 2.68 -1.01
CA GLU A 36 -7.59 3.18 0.36
C GLU A 36 -8.94 3.87 0.58
N LEU A 37 -9.67 3.42 1.57
CA LEU A 37 -11.00 3.94 1.92
C LEU A 37 -10.93 4.92 3.09
N GLN A 38 -10.04 4.65 4.05
CA GLN A 38 -9.91 5.43 5.27
C GLN A 38 -8.51 5.30 5.85
N ARG A 39 -8.05 6.38 6.46
CA ARG A 39 -6.82 6.42 7.26
C ARG A 39 -7.06 7.28 8.49
N GLY A 40 -6.54 6.88 9.63
CA GLY A 40 -6.66 7.63 10.86
C GLY A 40 -5.58 7.28 11.88
N ASP A 41 -5.16 8.28 12.66
CA ASP A 41 -4.21 8.10 13.74
C ASP A 41 -4.85 7.31 14.87
N LEU A 42 -4.08 6.44 15.51
CA LEU A 42 -4.48 5.76 16.72
C LEU A 42 -4.11 6.59 17.96
N SER A 43 -4.74 6.29 19.08
CA SER A 43 -4.38 6.86 20.38
C SER A 43 -2.96 6.48 20.84
N VAL A 44 -2.39 5.43 20.26
CA VAL A 44 -0.99 5.03 20.46
C VAL A 44 -0.12 5.83 19.49
N ALA A 45 0.81 6.61 20.02
CA ALA A 45 1.70 7.46 19.22
C ALA A 45 2.50 6.63 18.18
N GLY A 46 2.64 7.19 16.96
CA GLY A 46 3.39 6.55 15.87
C GLY A 46 2.67 5.41 15.16
N ARG A 47 1.40 5.16 15.48
CA ARG A 47 0.56 4.14 14.83
C ARG A 47 -0.64 4.77 14.13
N GLU A 48 -1.08 4.12 13.06
CA GLU A 48 -2.27 4.49 12.31
C GLU A 48 -3.07 3.25 11.88
N ALA A 49 -4.37 3.45 11.68
CA ALA A 49 -5.22 2.47 11.03
C ALA A 49 -5.42 2.88 9.56
N VAL A 50 -5.31 1.90 8.67
CA VAL A 50 -5.55 2.08 7.22
C VAL A 50 -6.56 1.03 6.78
N VAL A 51 -7.68 1.46 6.24
CA VAL A 51 -8.73 0.57 5.70
C VAL A 51 -8.66 0.58 4.18
N VAL A 52 -8.53 -0.58 3.58
CA VAL A 52 -8.32 -0.75 2.15
C VAL A 52 -9.32 -1.76 1.59
N ARG A 53 -9.96 -1.40 0.49
CA ARG A 53 -10.68 -2.37 -0.35
C ARG A 53 -9.69 -2.98 -1.34
N VAL A 54 -9.63 -4.30 -1.35
CA VAL A 54 -8.84 -5.10 -2.28
C VAL A 54 -9.78 -5.82 -3.23
N GLU A 55 -9.48 -5.77 -4.51
CA GLU A 55 -10.19 -6.50 -5.57
C GLU A 55 -9.20 -7.38 -6.32
N LEU A 56 -9.55 -8.63 -6.52
CA LEU A 56 -8.75 -9.63 -7.22
C LEU A 56 -9.60 -10.23 -8.33
N ASP A 57 -9.15 -10.11 -9.56
CA ASP A 57 -9.77 -10.83 -10.68
C ASP A 57 -9.71 -12.34 -10.46
N ALA A 58 -10.46 -13.14 -11.25
CA ALA A 58 -10.28 -14.58 -11.26
C ALA A 58 -8.81 -14.92 -11.53
N ASP A 59 -8.26 -15.86 -10.78
CA ASP A 59 -6.83 -16.21 -10.77
C ASP A 59 -5.87 -15.08 -10.35
N GLY A 60 -6.37 -13.92 -9.93
CA GLY A 60 -5.57 -12.80 -9.43
C GLY A 60 -4.75 -13.20 -8.21
N ILE A 61 -3.50 -12.70 -8.15
CA ILE A 61 -2.53 -13.06 -7.12
C ILE A 61 -2.14 -11.82 -6.33
N VAL A 62 -2.08 -11.95 -5.01
CA VAL A 62 -1.35 -11.04 -4.12
C VAL A 62 0.00 -11.68 -3.85
N GLY A 63 1.06 -11.10 -4.40
CA GLY A 63 2.43 -11.59 -4.21
C GLY A 63 2.83 -11.58 -2.73
N ARG A 64 3.86 -12.38 -2.40
CA ARG A 64 4.37 -12.47 -1.02
C ARG A 64 4.90 -11.11 -0.56
N HIS A 65 4.50 -10.68 0.61
CA HIS A 65 4.85 -9.39 1.20
C HIS A 65 4.71 -9.39 2.72
N THR A 66 5.12 -8.29 3.34
CA THR A 66 4.96 -8.01 4.77
C THR A 66 4.33 -6.63 4.98
N HIS A 67 3.78 -6.40 6.16
CA HIS A 67 3.33 -5.07 6.63
C HIS A 67 4.11 -4.62 7.87
N PRO A 68 4.30 -3.30 8.08
CA PRO A 68 4.93 -2.76 9.30
C PRO A 68 3.95 -2.73 10.49
N GLY A 69 3.10 -3.74 10.61
CA GLY A 69 2.06 -3.89 11.61
C GLY A 69 1.13 -5.04 11.26
N GLU A 70 0.02 -5.12 11.98
CA GLU A 70 -0.97 -6.17 11.87
C GLU A 70 -1.94 -5.92 10.73
N GLU A 71 -2.43 -7.00 10.11
CA GLU A 71 -3.54 -7.00 9.16
C GLU A 71 -4.70 -7.85 9.68
N SER A 72 -5.91 -7.29 9.62
CA SER A 72 -7.17 -8.03 9.80
C SER A 72 -8.02 -7.85 8.56
N THR A 73 -8.32 -8.95 7.88
CA THR A 73 -9.03 -8.90 6.61
C THR A 73 -10.33 -9.71 6.66
N PHE A 74 -11.40 -9.11 6.15
CA PHE A 74 -12.72 -9.72 5.96
C PHE A 74 -12.96 -9.95 4.46
N ILE A 75 -13.43 -11.14 4.10
CA ILE A 75 -13.78 -11.48 2.73
C ILE A 75 -15.23 -11.09 2.47
N ILE A 76 -15.43 -10.12 1.56
CA ILE A 76 -16.76 -9.63 1.18
C ILE A 76 -17.37 -10.56 0.13
N GLU A 77 -16.58 -10.92 -0.89
CA GLU A 77 -17.01 -11.72 -2.04
C GLU A 77 -15.87 -12.64 -2.49
N GLY A 78 -16.23 -13.81 -3.01
CA GLY A 78 -15.29 -14.74 -3.65
C GLY A 78 -14.69 -15.76 -2.70
N SER A 79 -13.61 -16.41 -3.16
CA SER A 79 -12.89 -17.44 -2.41
C SER A 79 -11.40 -17.32 -2.65
N LEU A 80 -10.62 -17.35 -1.59
CA LEU A 80 -9.19 -17.06 -1.59
C LEU A 80 -8.40 -18.18 -0.94
N LEU A 81 -7.33 -18.61 -1.60
CA LEU A 81 -6.25 -19.34 -0.94
C LEU A 81 -5.32 -18.31 -0.28
N ILE A 82 -5.16 -18.40 1.02
CA ILE A 82 -4.28 -17.54 1.83
C ILE A 82 -3.12 -18.38 2.36
N GLU A 83 -1.91 -17.86 2.17
CA GLU A 83 -0.67 -18.45 2.64
C GLU A 83 0.00 -17.47 3.62
N ILE A 84 0.18 -17.90 4.86
CA ILE A 84 0.82 -17.14 5.94
C ILE A 84 1.99 -17.98 6.45
N ASN A 85 3.21 -17.42 6.46
CA ASN A 85 4.36 -18.13 7.00
C ASN A 85 4.11 -18.66 8.41
N GLY A 86 4.46 -19.92 8.64
CA GLY A 86 4.24 -20.60 9.91
C GLY A 86 2.84 -21.19 10.10
N LYS A 87 1.94 -21.07 9.08
CA LYS A 87 0.61 -21.70 9.11
C LYS A 87 0.41 -22.58 7.87
N ALA A 88 -0.49 -23.56 7.98
CA ALA A 88 -0.95 -24.28 6.80
C ALA A 88 -1.75 -23.34 5.88
N PRO A 89 -1.67 -23.48 4.55
CA PRO A 89 -2.50 -22.73 3.62
C PRO A 89 -4.00 -22.93 3.93
N MET A 90 -4.78 -21.84 3.79
CA MET A 90 -6.21 -21.85 4.08
C MET A 90 -6.99 -21.36 2.86
N THR A 91 -8.08 -22.06 2.51
CA THR A 91 -9.05 -21.52 1.56
C THR A 91 -10.20 -20.94 2.35
N LEU A 92 -10.43 -19.63 2.16
CA LEU A 92 -11.45 -18.85 2.85
C LEU A 92 -12.43 -18.26 1.84
N SER A 93 -13.69 -18.14 2.24
CA SER A 93 -14.80 -17.66 1.41
C SER A 93 -15.44 -16.41 2.00
N ALA A 94 -16.37 -15.82 1.25
CA ALA A 94 -17.17 -14.67 1.71
C ALA A 94 -17.75 -14.89 3.11
N GLY A 95 -17.63 -13.90 3.99
CA GLY A 95 -18.05 -13.94 5.39
C GLY A 95 -16.95 -14.39 6.36
N GLU A 96 -15.83 -14.92 5.87
CA GLU A 96 -14.71 -15.37 6.70
C GLU A 96 -13.63 -14.27 6.84
N THR A 97 -12.76 -14.45 7.83
CA THR A 97 -11.67 -13.51 8.15
C THR A 97 -10.35 -14.24 8.29
N PHE A 98 -9.25 -13.48 8.11
CA PHE A 98 -7.92 -13.91 8.52
C PHE A 98 -7.17 -12.78 9.21
N PHE A 99 -6.14 -13.14 9.97
CA PHE A 99 -5.28 -12.23 10.68
C PHE A 99 -3.81 -12.56 10.40
N VAL A 100 -3.03 -11.51 10.09
CA VAL A 100 -1.60 -11.59 9.87
C VAL A 100 -0.89 -10.73 10.91
N PRO A 101 0.00 -11.31 11.73
CA PRO A 101 0.83 -10.54 12.66
C PRO A 101 1.82 -9.63 11.93
N ALA A 102 2.29 -8.58 12.62
CA ALA A 102 3.28 -7.65 12.11
C ALA A 102 4.53 -8.36 11.56
N GLY A 103 4.97 -7.96 10.35
CA GLY A 103 6.19 -8.46 9.72
C GLY A 103 6.13 -9.90 9.19
N VAL A 104 5.01 -10.59 9.34
CA VAL A 104 4.88 -11.97 8.85
C VAL A 104 4.66 -11.99 7.34
N ILE A 105 5.47 -12.76 6.62
CA ILE A 105 5.36 -12.93 5.16
C ILE A 105 4.07 -13.70 4.86
N HIS A 106 3.28 -13.15 3.95
CA HIS A 106 2.03 -13.77 3.50
C HIS A 106 1.72 -13.35 2.06
N GLY A 107 0.75 -14.03 1.48
CA GLY A 107 0.22 -13.76 0.15
C GLY A 107 -1.05 -14.54 -0.08
N GLY A 108 -1.61 -14.45 -1.29
CA GLY A 108 -2.85 -15.18 -1.58
C GLY A 108 -3.19 -15.19 -3.06
N LYS A 109 -4.18 -16.00 -3.40
CA LYS A 109 -4.71 -16.14 -4.75
C LYS A 109 -6.23 -16.24 -4.72
N ASN A 110 -6.90 -15.57 -5.65
CA ASN A 110 -8.31 -15.86 -5.91
C ASN A 110 -8.43 -17.23 -6.59
N VAL A 111 -9.06 -18.17 -5.92
CA VAL A 111 -9.29 -19.54 -6.42
C VAL A 111 -10.72 -19.73 -6.94
N GLY A 112 -11.53 -18.68 -6.88
CA GLY A 112 -12.87 -18.63 -7.47
C GLY A 112 -12.82 -18.32 -8.96
N LYS A 113 -13.99 -18.47 -9.63
CA LYS A 113 -14.16 -18.17 -11.06
C LYS A 113 -14.61 -16.74 -11.32
N THR A 114 -14.90 -15.98 -10.28
CA THR A 114 -15.35 -14.57 -10.31
C THR A 114 -14.39 -13.69 -9.53
N PRO A 115 -14.41 -12.39 -9.73
CA PRO A 115 -13.62 -11.48 -8.89
C PRO A 115 -13.91 -11.65 -7.41
N ALA A 116 -12.89 -11.52 -6.58
CA ALA A 116 -13.01 -11.50 -5.12
C ALA A 116 -12.85 -10.07 -4.60
N LYS A 117 -13.54 -9.75 -3.50
CA LYS A 117 -13.43 -8.46 -2.79
C LYS A 117 -13.17 -8.68 -1.32
N LEU A 118 -12.26 -7.88 -0.79
CA LEU A 118 -11.81 -7.93 0.59
C LEU A 118 -11.87 -6.54 1.21
N LEU A 119 -12.08 -6.50 2.51
CA LEU A 119 -11.85 -5.31 3.33
C LEU A 119 -10.70 -5.63 4.28
N ALA A 120 -9.53 -5.03 4.01
CA ALA A 120 -8.34 -5.17 4.84
C ALA A 120 -8.19 -3.96 5.75
N THR A 121 -7.96 -4.21 7.04
CA THR A 121 -7.65 -3.19 8.03
C THR A 121 -6.24 -3.44 8.54
N TYR A 122 -5.39 -2.44 8.38
CA TYR A 122 -3.99 -2.46 8.80
C TYR A 122 -3.82 -1.57 10.03
N ILE A 123 -3.13 -2.06 11.06
CA ILE A 123 -2.70 -1.29 12.23
C ILE A 123 -1.18 -1.20 12.16
N VAL A 124 -0.66 -0.10 11.62
CA VAL A 124 0.73 -0.04 11.15
C VAL A 124 1.50 1.15 11.72
N GLU A 125 2.82 1.10 11.60
CA GLU A 125 3.69 2.23 11.91
C GLU A 125 3.53 3.34 10.86
N LYS A 126 3.32 4.58 11.34
CA LYS A 126 3.21 5.76 10.47
C LYS A 126 4.50 6.01 9.67
N GLY A 127 4.32 6.45 8.44
CA GLY A 127 5.43 6.86 7.58
C GLY A 127 6.21 5.71 6.94
N LYS A 128 5.86 4.46 7.25
CA LYS A 128 6.43 3.29 6.56
C LYS A 128 5.57 2.87 5.37
N PRO A 129 6.17 2.26 4.33
CA PRO A 129 5.41 1.65 3.24
C PRO A 129 4.41 0.62 3.80
N LEU A 130 3.14 0.70 3.35
CA LEU A 130 2.10 -0.20 3.84
C LEU A 130 2.42 -1.67 3.55
N ALA A 131 3.06 -1.96 2.42
CA ALA A 131 3.49 -3.31 2.06
C ALA A 131 4.91 -3.30 1.50
N THR A 132 5.71 -4.30 1.88
CA THR A 132 7.05 -4.52 1.37
C THR A 132 7.11 -5.91 0.73
N PRO A 133 7.47 -6.03 -0.57
CA PRO A 133 7.62 -7.32 -1.22
C PRO A 133 8.60 -8.23 -0.49
N ALA A 134 8.29 -9.53 -0.43
CA ALA A 134 9.14 -10.57 0.16
C ALA A 134 9.42 -11.68 -0.86
N LYS A 135 10.52 -12.39 -0.67
CA LYS A 135 10.91 -13.55 -1.49
C LYS A 135 10.31 -14.84 -0.93
#